data_7446a9391c03b4cd9a33deb442c7db30
#
_entry.id   7446a9391c03b4cd9a33deb442c7db30
#
_cell.length_a   1.000
_cell.length_b   1.000
_cell.length_c   1.000
_cell.angle_alpha   90.00
_cell.angle_beta   90.00
_cell.angle_gamma   90.00
#
_symmetry.space_group_name_H-M   'P 1'
#
loop_
_entity.id
_entity.type
_entity.pdbx_description
1 polymer ?
#
loop_
_entity_poly.entity_id
_entity_poly.type
_entity_poly.pdbx_seq_one_letter_code
_entity_poly.pdbx_strand_id
1 'polypeptide(L)'
;MSNKHFRLNKTTKTLGSLFPALLLFTPAVAFASTIDQSTSIPQNFSTDAEYVINKDVTITSSGNEAAVSVNGIDVSNVENMGNISGYGNGLDISTGAQRLVVNNEEGATISSTSATGVNIDTMQGDLINKGNITAAENGVFVSKNSSAVSISNTATGLIKGKSGLNAE
;
A
#
# COMPACT_ATOMS: atom_id res chain seq x y z
N MET A 1 45.56 -46.74 -67.12
CA MET A 1 44.26 -46.02 -66.88
C MET A 1 44.09 -45.91 -65.41
N SER A 2 44.25 -44.67 -64.85
CA SER A 2 44.24 -44.44 -63.44
C SER A 2 42.96 -43.70 -63.11
N ASN A 3 42.02 -44.32 -62.32
CA ASN A 3 40.80 -43.73 -61.82
C ASN A 3 41.11 -42.94 -60.54
N LYS A 4 41.09 -41.62 -60.66
CA LYS A 4 41.13 -40.73 -59.48
C LYS A 4 39.73 -40.57 -58.93
N HIS A 5 39.51 -41.14 -57.76
CA HIS A 5 38.30 -40.89 -57.01
C HIS A 5 38.41 -39.51 -56.31
N PHE A 6 37.46 -38.62 -56.65
CA PHE A 6 37.31 -37.31 -56.04
C PHE A 6 36.42 -37.46 -54.79
N ARG A 7 36.99 -37.26 -53.61
CA ARG A 7 36.18 -37.22 -52.36
C ARG A 7 35.71 -35.80 -52.09
N LEU A 8 34.42 -35.59 -52.14
CA LEU A 8 33.79 -34.35 -51.69
C LEU A 8 33.75 -34.33 -50.15
N ASN A 9 34.49 -33.41 -49.52
CA ASN A 9 34.34 -33.09 -48.10
C ASN A 9 33.14 -32.26 -47.95
N LYS A 10 32.07 -32.81 -47.35
CA LYS A 10 30.91 -32.04 -46.87
C LYS A 10 31.25 -31.40 -45.53
N THR A 11 31.63 -30.14 -45.56
CA THR A 11 31.71 -29.31 -44.34
C THR A 11 30.31 -28.87 -43.99
N THR A 12 29.69 -29.52 -43.01
CA THR A 12 28.42 -29.09 -42.45
C THR A 12 28.70 -27.88 -41.53
N LYS A 13 28.43 -26.69 -42.02
CA LYS A 13 28.39 -25.51 -41.16
C LYS A 13 27.08 -25.54 -40.39
N THR A 14 27.17 -25.85 -39.10
CA THR A 14 26.06 -25.66 -38.17
C THR A 14 25.86 -24.16 -38.01
N LEU A 15 24.78 -23.61 -38.59
CA LEU A 15 24.33 -22.28 -38.25
C LEU A 15 23.78 -22.37 -36.82
N GLY A 16 24.52 -21.83 -35.88
CA GLY A 16 24.01 -21.56 -34.53
C GLY A 16 22.88 -20.54 -34.63
N SER A 17 21.67 -21.00 -34.36
CA SER A 17 20.51 -20.15 -34.23
C SER A 17 20.69 -19.30 -32.96
N LEU A 18 21.18 -18.08 -33.13
CA LEU A 18 21.06 -17.01 -32.13
C LEU A 18 19.62 -16.52 -32.17
N PHE A 19 18.74 -17.18 -31.42
CA PHE A 19 17.49 -16.54 -31.03
C PHE A 19 17.81 -15.56 -29.91
N PRO A 20 17.68 -14.25 -30.12
CA PRO A 20 17.64 -13.32 -28.98
C PRO A 20 16.45 -13.72 -28.12
N ALA A 21 16.72 -14.10 -26.87
CA ALA A 21 15.67 -14.27 -25.89
C ALA A 21 14.96 -12.91 -25.76
N LEU A 22 13.80 -12.80 -26.39
CA LEU A 22 12.91 -11.68 -26.20
C LEU A 22 12.41 -11.78 -24.76
N LEU A 23 13.04 -11.05 -23.84
CA LEU A 23 12.51 -10.83 -22.52
C LEU A 23 11.19 -10.07 -22.69
N LEU A 24 10.09 -10.82 -22.68
CA LEU A 24 8.76 -10.24 -22.49
C LEU A 24 8.71 -9.68 -21.06
N PHE A 25 8.98 -8.40 -20.93
CA PHE A 25 8.57 -7.67 -19.75
C PHE A 25 7.04 -7.64 -19.77
N THR A 26 6.40 -8.57 -19.10
CA THR A 26 5.00 -8.41 -18.74
C THR A 26 4.98 -7.24 -17.74
N PRO A 27 4.30 -6.14 -18.05
CA PRO A 27 4.10 -5.11 -17.02
C PRO A 27 3.44 -5.79 -15.82
N ALA A 28 3.99 -5.58 -14.63
CA ALA A 28 3.33 -6.00 -13.41
C ALA A 28 1.97 -5.31 -13.41
N VAL A 29 0.89 -6.08 -13.50
CA VAL A 29 -0.46 -5.56 -13.36
C VAL A 29 -0.59 -5.25 -11.87
N ALA A 30 -0.62 -3.98 -11.52
CA ALA A 30 -0.95 -3.57 -10.17
C ALA A 30 -2.40 -4.00 -9.90
N PHE A 31 -2.60 -4.89 -8.94
CA PHE A 31 -3.92 -5.27 -8.50
C PHE A 31 -4.42 -4.22 -7.51
N ALA A 32 -5.65 -3.77 -7.72
CA ALA A 32 -6.38 -2.92 -6.79
C ALA A 32 -7.41 -3.78 -6.07
N SER A 33 -7.40 -3.77 -4.74
CA SER A 33 -8.42 -4.39 -3.91
C SER A 33 -9.44 -3.35 -3.47
N THR A 34 -10.71 -3.66 -3.67
CA THR A 34 -11.81 -2.81 -3.24
C THR A 34 -12.57 -3.45 -2.08
N ILE A 35 -12.70 -2.72 -0.98
CA ILE A 35 -13.53 -3.09 0.15
C ILE A 35 -14.90 -2.44 -0.05
N ASP A 36 -15.89 -3.23 -0.40
CA ASP A 36 -17.26 -2.80 -0.73
C ASP A 36 -18.32 -3.29 0.28
N GLN A 37 -17.89 -4.03 1.31
CA GLN A 37 -18.73 -4.55 2.37
C GLN A 37 -18.21 -4.11 3.74
N SER A 38 -19.12 -3.65 4.59
CA SER A 38 -18.78 -3.34 5.98
C SER A 38 -18.40 -4.62 6.74
N THR A 39 -17.42 -4.50 7.62
CA THR A 39 -16.89 -5.63 8.40
C THR A 39 -16.48 -5.21 9.80
N SER A 40 -16.66 -6.14 10.75
CA SER A 40 -16.11 -6.02 12.11
C SER A 40 -14.81 -6.82 12.30
N ILE A 41 -14.26 -7.35 11.21
CA ILE A 41 -12.98 -8.05 11.20
C ILE A 41 -11.90 -7.07 10.75
N PRO A 42 -10.82 -6.89 11.52
CA PRO A 42 -9.68 -6.07 11.11
C PRO A 42 -9.16 -6.48 9.73
N GLN A 43 -8.80 -5.50 8.93
CA GLN A 43 -8.31 -5.71 7.58
C GLN A 43 -6.79 -5.55 7.52
N ASN A 44 -6.15 -6.39 6.72
CA ASN A 44 -4.70 -6.34 6.52
C ASN A 44 -4.38 -6.10 5.03
N PHE A 45 -3.78 -4.96 4.73
CA PHE A 45 -3.39 -4.55 3.40
C PHE A 45 -1.91 -4.90 3.17
N SER A 46 -1.67 -6.00 2.48
CA SER A 46 -0.32 -6.57 2.37
C SER A 46 0.05 -7.10 0.97
N THR A 47 -0.93 -7.39 0.13
CA THR A 47 -0.70 -8.15 -1.12
C THR A 47 -0.91 -7.35 -2.39
N ASP A 48 -1.81 -6.37 -2.35
CA ASP A 48 -2.15 -5.56 -3.51
C ASP A 48 -1.47 -4.19 -3.45
N ALA A 49 -1.21 -3.60 -4.60
CA ALA A 49 -0.56 -2.29 -4.67
C ALA A 49 -1.52 -1.16 -4.25
N GLU A 50 -2.80 -1.34 -4.47
CA GLU A 50 -3.82 -0.34 -4.17
C GLU A 50 -4.97 -0.93 -3.38
N TYR A 51 -5.47 -0.18 -2.40
CA TYR A 51 -6.65 -0.51 -1.62
C TYR A 51 -7.61 0.66 -1.60
N VAL A 52 -8.87 0.38 -1.90
CA VAL A 52 -9.95 1.37 -1.90
C VAL A 52 -11.04 0.91 -0.94
N ILE A 53 -11.35 1.72 0.06
CA ILE A 53 -12.50 1.52 0.95
C ILE A 53 -13.64 2.39 0.42
N ASN A 54 -14.68 1.76 -0.08
CA ASN A 54 -15.78 2.46 -0.72
C ASN A 54 -16.58 3.32 0.27
N LYS A 55 -17.26 4.30 -0.29
CA LYS A 55 -18.20 5.13 0.43
C LYS A 55 -19.26 4.26 1.12
N ASP A 56 -19.68 4.67 2.30
CA ASP A 56 -20.68 3.98 3.14
C ASP A 56 -20.20 2.62 3.71
N VAL A 57 -18.98 2.19 3.41
CA VAL A 57 -18.36 1.02 4.04
C VAL A 57 -17.79 1.41 5.39
N THR A 58 -17.99 0.54 6.38
CA THR A 58 -17.41 0.68 7.71
C THR A 58 -16.57 -0.54 8.06
N ILE A 59 -15.30 -0.31 8.38
CA ILE A 59 -14.39 -1.33 8.93
C ILE A 59 -14.20 -1.03 10.41
N THR A 60 -14.50 -2.00 11.27
CA THR A 60 -14.35 -1.82 12.72
C THR A 60 -13.45 -2.88 13.34
N SER A 61 -12.81 -2.51 14.45
CA SER A 61 -12.11 -3.44 15.33
C SER A 61 -12.56 -3.15 16.77
N SER A 62 -12.93 -4.21 17.49
CA SER A 62 -13.32 -4.11 18.92
C SER A 62 -12.18 -4.50 19.87
N GLY A 63 -11.07 -5.03 19.35
CA GLY A 63 -9.87 -5.39 20.10
C GLY A 63 -8.78 -4.33 20.03
N ASN A 64 -7.65 -4.59 20.68
CA ASN A 64 -6.49 -3.69 20.66
C ASN A 64 -5.80 -3.60 19.27
N GLU A 65 -6.22 -4.42 18.33
CA GLU A 65 -5.73 -4.38 16.96
C GLU A 65 -6.27 -3.14 16.23
N ALA A 66 -5.51 -2.67 15.25
CA ALA A 66 -6.00 -1.63 14.35
C ALA A 66 -7.18 -2.15 13.51
N ALA A 67 -8.11 -1.27 13.16
CA ALA A 67 -9.17 -1.65 12.24
C ALA A 67 -8.62 -1.96 10.85
N VAL A 68 -7.61 -1.22 10.41
CA VAL A 68 -6.86 -1.47 9.18
C VAL A 68 -5.37 -1.43 9.48
N SER A 69 -4.63 -2.45 9.03
CA SER A 69 -3.18 -2.51 9.09
C SER A 69 -2.60 -2.53 7.68
N VAL A 70 -1.61 -1.68 7.42
CA VAL A 70 -0.86 -1.65 6.17
C VAL A 70 0.56 -2.12 6.46
N ASN A 71 0.90 -3.32 6.04
CA ASN A 71 2.20 -3.95 6.30
C ASN A 71 2.88 -4.53 5.06
N GLY A 72 2.26 -4.41 3.88
CA GLY A 72 2.85 -4.82 2.61
C GLY A 72 3.82 -3.78 2.05
N ILE A 73 5.00 -4.22 1.64
CA ILE A 73 6.02 -3.34 1.05
C ILE A 73 5.65 -2.82 -0.35
N ASP A 74 4.75 -3.51 -1.02
CA ASP A 74 4.30 -3.18 -2.37
C ASP A 74 3.04 -2.30 -2.38
N VAL A 75 2.45 -2.03 -1.20
CA VAL A 75 1.28 -1.14 -1.10
C VAL A 75 1.72 0.29 -1.41
N SER A 76 1.17 0.86 -2.46
CA SER A 76 1.50 2.21 -2.93
C SER A 76 0.37 3.23 -2.72
N ASN A 77 -0.87 2.76 -2.58
CA ASN A 77 -2.02 3.63 -2.37
C ASN A 77 -3.07 2.99 -1.45
N VAL A 78 -3.58 3.79 -0.52
CA VAL A 78 -4.75 3.49 0.29
C VAL A 78 -5.70 4.66 0.20
N GLU A 79 -6.87 4.44 -0.37
CA GLU A 79 -7.93 5.45 -0.49
C GLU A 79 -9.10 5.08 0.43
N ASN A 80 -9.36 5.92 1.41
CA ASN A 80 -10.51 5.78 2.29
C ASN A 80 -11.60 6.78 1.91
N MET A 81 -12.71 6.27 1.38
CA MET A 81 -13.95 7.04 1.16
C MET A 81 -15.04 6.67 2.18
N GLY A 82 -14.80 5.68 3.02
CA GLY A 82 -15.72 5.16 4.04
C GLY A 82 -15.28 5.50 5.47
N ASN A 83 -15.56 4.58 6.37
CA ASN A 83 -15.26 4.74 7.79
C ASN A 83 -14.33 3.62 8.28
N ILE A 84 -13.24 4.00 8.93
CA ILE A 84 -12.35 3.11 9.65
C ILE A 84 -12.46 3.46 11.14
N SER A 85 -12.80 2.49 11.99
CA SER A 85 -12.99 2.72 13.42
C SER A 85 -12.39 1.59 14.26
N GLY A 86 -11.30 1.88 14.95
CA GLY A 86 -10.62 0.95 15.85
C GLY A 86 -10.93 1.23 17.34
N TYR A 87 -10.99 0.17 18.14
CA TYR A 87 -10.77 0.31 19.58
C TYR A 87 -9.27 0.59 19.82
N GLY A 88 -8.36 -0.18 19.21
CA GLY A 88 -6.95 0.16 19.06
C GLY A 88 -6.74 1.30 18.06
N ASN A 89 -5.71 1.25 17.24
CA ASN A 89 -5.53 2.25 16.19
C ASN A 89 -6.66 2.16 15.14
N GLY A 90 -7.02 3.28 14.55
CA GLY A 90 -7.88 3.28 13.37
C GLY A 90 -7.15 2.66 12.19
N LEU A 91 -6.08 3.29 11.75
CA LEU A 91 -5.17 2.85 10.71
C LEU A 91 -3.76 2.71 11.28
N ASP A 92 -3.14 1.56 11.08
CA ASP A 92 -1.76 1.28 11.49
C ASP A 92 -0.89 1.04 10.25
N ILE A 93 0.18 1.80 10.09
CA ILE A 93 1.10 1.71 8.98
C ILE A 93 2.46 1.29 9.52
N SER A 94 2.80 0.03 9.33
CA SER A 94 4.05 -0.59 9.79
C SER A 94 4.86 -1.21 8.64
N THR A 95 4.73 -0.62 7.48
CA THR A 95 5.36 -1.12 6.26
C THR A 95 6.63 -0.35 5.94
N GLY A 96 7.65 -1.05 5.46
CA GLY A 96 8.78 -0.43 4.78
C GLY A 96 8.48 0.06 3.36
N ALA A 97 7.19 0.17 2.99
CA ALA A 97 6.78 0.62 1.66
C ALA A 97 7.36 2.01 1.37
N GLN A 98 7.87 2.14 0.17
CA GLN A 98 8.36 3.43 -0.34
C GLN A 98 7.27 4.06 -1.19
N ARG A 99 7.00 5.35 -0.96
CA ARG A 99 6.01 6.13 -1.70
C ARG A 99 4.56 5.70 -1.47
N LEU A 100 4.23 5.21 -0.28
CA LEU A 100 2.84 4.99 0.08
C LEU A 100 2.09 6.32 0.15
N VAL A 101 0.96 6.41 -0.54
CA VAL A 101 0.02 7.52 -0.44
C VAL A 101 -1.22 7.04 0.29
N VAL A 102 -1.59 7.71 1.37
CA VAL A 102 -2.83 7.46 2.10
C VAL A 102 -3.73 8.67 1.93
N ASN A 103 -4.89 8.47 1.30
CA ASN A 103 -5.90 9.50 1.12
C ASN A 103 -7.09 9.19 2.03
N ASN A 104 -7.40 10.10 2.96
CA ASN A 104 -8.67 10.10 3.69
C ASN A 104 -9.57 11.15 3.04
N GLU A 105 -10.52 10.70 2.23
CA GLU A 105 -11.31 11.57 1.36
C GLU A 105 -12.36 12.39 2.12
N GLU A 106 -12.94 13.39 1.47
CA GLU A 106 -13.97 14.23 2.06
C GLU A 106 -15.20 13.40 2.47
N GLY A 107 -15.65 13.59 3.70
CA GLY A 107 -16.73 12.80 4.31
C GLY A 107 -16.29 11.48 4.91
N ALA A 108 -15.08 11.00 4.60
CA ALA A 108 -14.54 9.80 5.20
C ALA A 108 -14.03 10.03 6.63
N THR A 109 -13.98 8.96 7.40
CA THR A 109 -13.51 9.01 8.80
C THR A 109 -12.49 7.92 9.07
N ILE A 110 -11.42 8.28 9.78
CA ILE A 110 -10.53 7.35 10.47
C ILE A 110 -10.59 7.67 11.95
N SER A 111 -10.94 6.69 12.77
CA SER A 111 -11.12 6.94 14.20
C SER A 111 -10.53 5.87 15.09
N SER A 112 -10.18 6.26 16.30
CA SER A 112 -9.80 5.36 17.39
C SER A 112 -10.48 5.78 18.68
N THR A 113 -11.02 4.80 19.41
CA THR A 113 -11.70 5.08 20.70
C THR A 113 -10.77 4.98 21.91
N SER A 114 -9.59 4.35 21.79
CA SER A 114 -8.66 4.23 22.92
C SER A 114 -7.20 4.53 22.60
N ALA A 115 -6.84 4.66 21.31
CA ALA A 115 -5.45 4.84 20.88
C ALA A 115 -5.32 5.96 19.85
N THR A 116 -4.55 5.73 18.79
CA THR A 116 -4.21 6.68 17.73
C THR A 116 -5.11 6.50 16.51
N GLY A 117 -5.54 7.59 15.89
CA GLY A 117 -6.33 7.55 14.66
C GLY A 117 -5.51 6.93 13.51
N VAL A 118 -4.40 7.54 13.15
CA VAL A 118 -3.43 7.01 12.18
C VAL A 118 -2.07 6.89 12.85
N ASN A 119 -1.61 5.66 13.04
CA ASN A 119 -0.27 5.36 13.53
C ASN A 119 0.66 5.07 12.37
N ILE A 120 1.78 5.79 12.28
CA ILE A 120 2.81 5.64 11.25
C ILE A 120 4.10 5.23 11.94
N ASP A 121 4.39 3.93 11.98
CA ASP A 121 5.61 3.41 12.61
C ASP A 121 6.77 3.36 11.61
N THR A 122 6.55 2.81 10.44
CA THR A 122 7.54 2.82 9.35
C THR A 122 6.84 3.16 8.04
N MET A 123 7.12 4.32 7.51
CA MET A 123 6.54 4.78 6.24
C MET A 123 7.50 5.75 5.55
N GLN A 124 7.44 5.74 4.24
CA GLN A 124 7.93 6.82 3.40
C GLN A 124 6.81 7.19 2.42
N GLY A 125 6.34 8.45 2.44
CA GLY A 125 5.25 8.87 1.57
C GLY A 125 4.35 9.94 2.17
N ASP A 126 3.09 9.96 1.75
CA ASP A 126 2.16 11.04 2.02
C ASP A 126 0.89 10.56 2.74
N LEU A 127 0.47 11.29 3.76
CA LEU A 127 -0.88 11.23 4.32
C LEU A 127 -1.64 12.50 3.93
N ILE A 128 -2.68 12.36 3.13
CA ILE A 128 -3.52 13.46 2.67
C ILE A 128 -4.89 13.32 3.34
N ASN A 129 -5.22 14.24 4.23
CA ASN A 129 -6.50 14.24 4.94
C ASN A 129 -7.43 15.34 4.45
N LYS A 130 -8.52 14.95 3.82
CA LYS A 130 -9.65 15.80 3.43
C LYS A 130 -10.90 15.54 4.30
N GLY A 131 -10.91 14.41 5.00
CA GLY A 131 -11.98 13.96 5.89
C GLY A 131 -11.66 14.19 7.37
N ASN A 132 -12.12 13.27 8.22
CA ASN A 132 -11.92 13.36 9.66
C ASN A 132 -10.97 12.27 10.14
N ILE A 133 -9.95 12.66 10.91
CA ILE A 133 -9.13 11.76 11.72
C ILE A 133 -9.33 12.12 13.17
N THR A 134 -9.92 11.22 13.97
CA THR A 134 -10.25 11.49 15.38
C THR A 134 -9.77 10.36 16.27
N ALA A 135 -9.25 10.68 17.45
CA ALA A 135 -8.71 9.67 18.34
C ALA A 135 -8.77 10.06 19.81
N ALA A 136 -8.68 9.07 20.69
CA ALA A 136 -8.57 9.31 22.12
C ALA A 136 -7.18 9.85 22.50
N GLU A 137 -6.12 9.38 21.86
CA GLU A 137 -4.74 9.81 22.12
C GLU A 137 -4.24 10.75 21.03
N ASN A 138 -3.60 10.26 19.98
CA ASN A 138 -3.08 11.08 18.90
C ASN A 138 -4.00 10.99 17.68
N GLY A 139 -4.36 12.11 17.07
CA GLY A 139 -5.02 12.09 15.76
C GLY A 139 -4.14 11.36 14.76
N VAL A 140 -2.89 11.83 14.61
CA VAL A 140 -1.84 11.18 13.85
C VAL A 140 -0.58 11.08 14.71
N PHE A 141 0.05 9.92 14.71
CA PHE A 141 1.37 9.70 15.31
C PHE A 141 2.37 9.25 14.25
N VAL A 142 3.55 9.85 14.25
CA VAL A 142 4.66 9.49 13.36
C VAL A 142 5.85 9.09 14.22
N SER A 143 6.25 7.82 14.12
CA SER A 143 7.42 7.29 14.82
C SER A 143 8.72 7.77 14.18
N LYS A 144 9.77 7.87 14.98
CA LYS A 144 11.15 8.12 14.54
C LYS A 144 11.69 7.10 13.53
N ASN A 145 11.05 5.94 13.41
CA ASN A 145 11.42 4.92 12.42
C ASN A 145 10.95 5.29 11.01
N SER A 146 10.04 6.25 10.90
CA SER A 146 9.54 6.76 9.63
C SER A 146 10.51 7.76 9.02
N SER A 147 10.59 7.78 7.71
CA SER A 147 11.43 8.71 6.97
C SER A 147 10.66 9.37 5.85
N ALA A 148 10.90 10.68 5.63
CA ALA A 148 10.28 11.42 4.53
C ALA A 148 8.74 11.30 4.48
N VAL A 149 8.07 11.45 5.63
CA VAL A 149 6.61 11.49 5.73
C VAL A 149 6.13 12.91 5.54
N SER A 150 5.19 13.11 4.62
CA SER A 150 4.48 14.37 4.43
C SER A 150 3.03 14.21 4.92
N ILE A 151 2.54 15.17 5.70
CA ILE A 151 1.15 15.18 6.16
C ILE A 151 0.49 16.46 5.68
N SER A 152 -0.52 16.30 4.83
CA SER A 152 -1.33 17.38 4.29
C SER A 152 -2.74 17.30 4.86
N ASN A 153 -3.10 18.24 5.73
CA ASN A 153 -4.48 18.41 6.20
C ASN A 153 -5.11 19.56 5.41
N THR A 154 -6.09 19.23 4.56
CA THR A 154 -6.73 20.24 3.69
C THR A 154 -7.70 21.13 4.47
N ALA A 155 -8.28 22.11 3.80
CA ALA A 155 -9.22 23.04 4.44
C ALA A 155 -10.49 22.35 4.99
N THR A 156 -10.89 21.20 4.42
CA THR A 156 -12.02 20.38 4.89
C THR A 156 -11.60 19.33 5.90
N GLY A 157 -10.29 19.05 6.01
CA GLY A 157 -9.75 17.99 6.86
C GLY A 157 -9.72 18.38 8.33
N LEU A 158 -10.08 17.44 9.19
CA LEU A 158 -9.94 17.55 10.64
C LEU A 158 -8.98 16.48 11.15
N ILE A 159 -7.97 16.87 11.92
CA ILE A 159 -7.15 15.96 12.73
C ILE A 159 -7.32 16.34 14.19
N LYS A 160 -7.88 15.43 14.99
CA LYS A 160 -8.20 15.66 16.39
C LYS A 160 -7.81 14.46 17.26
N GLY A 161 -7.21 14.74 18.40
CA GLY A 161 -6.89 13.81 19.47
C GLY A 161 -6.57 14.59 20.72
N LYS A 162 -6.08 13.93 21.75
CA LYS A 162 -5.42 14.59 22.89
C LYS A 162 -4.21 15.38 22.39
N SER A 163 -3.46 14.80 21.42
CA SER A 163 -2.58 15.52 20.49
C SER A 163 -3.12 15.35 19.07
N GLY A 164 -3.27 16.45 18.31
CA GLY A 164 -3.72 16.38 16.92
C GLY A 164 -2.70 15.63 16.07
N LEU A 165 -1.45 16.13 16.05
CA LEU A 165 -0.30 15.52 15.42
C LEU A 165 0.82 15.38 16.45
N ASN A 166 1.43 14.21 16.53
CA ASN A 166 2.60 13.91 17.33
C ASN A 166 3.66 13.23 16.45
N ALA A 167 4.90 13.70 16.49
CA ALA A 167 6.04 13.14 15.78
C ALA A 167 7.25 13.06 16.71
N GLU A 168 7.99 11.94 16.63
CA GLU A 168 9.20 11.65 17.43
C GLU A 168 10.47 11.58 16.57
#